data_564a3383ba8ef6417ea281ad85596f45
#
_entry.id   564a3383ba8ef6417ea281ad85596f45
#
_cell.length_a   1.000
_cell.length_b   1.000
_cell.length_c   1.000
_cell.angle_alpha   90.00
_cell.angle_beta   90.00
_cell.angle_gamma   90.00
#
_symmetry.space_group_name_H-M   'P 1'
#
loop_
_entity.id
_entity.type
_entity.pdbx_description
1 polymer ?
#
loop_
_entity_poly.entity_id
_entity_poly.type
_entity_poly.pdbx_seq_one_letter_code
_entity_poly.pdbx_strand_id
1 'polypeptide(L)'
;AIGATYTFSNGLQQKAGCIGDIGTTSFFPSKNLGCYGDGGALFIRDHELAERARMIANHGQKIKYHHSVVGCNSRLDTLQAAILDVKLKYLDEYSTARNQAAEHYDKGLATVKGIILPQRAANSTHVFHQYTIRVENHLRDELKSFLAEHDIPSMIYYPIPLHLQEAYAKKGQGQGTFPVAEQLSEEVLSLPMHTEMKVEEQEYIIEQIRTFFNR
;
A
#
# COMPACT_ATOMS: atom_id res chain seq x y z
N ALA A 1 -3.67 4.09 -1.46
CA ALA A 1 -3.11 5.19 -2.29
C ALA A 1 -3.82 6.53 -2.04
N ILE A 2 -4.33 6.74 -0.81
CA ILE A 2 -4.95 8.04 -0.44
C ILE A 2 -3.96 9.19 -0.68
N GLY A 3 -4.42 10.28 -1.31
CA GLY A 3 -3.59 11.40 -1.71
C GLY A 3 -3.04 11.32 -3.15
N ALA A 4 -2.92 10.14 -3.74
CA ALA A 4 -2.47 10.01 -5.12
C ALA A 4 -3.49 10.59 -6.12
N THR A 5 -2.98 11.11 -7.23
CA THR A 5 -3.78 11.72 -8.30
C THR A 5 -3.46 11.02 -9.62
N TYR A 6 -4.48 10.72 -10.41
CA TYR A 6 -4.36 10.20 -11.75
C TYR A 6 -4.80 11.28 -12.74
N THR A 7 -4.02 11.46 -13.81
CA THR A 7 -4.31 12.41 -14.91
C THR A 7 -4.68 11.61 -16.15
N PHE A 8 -5.91 11.78 -16.60
CA PHE A 8 -6.42 11.15 -17.83
C PHE A 8 -5.84 11.80 -19.09
N SER A 9 -5.94 11.13 -20.25
CA SER A 9 -5.45 11.64 -21.54
C SER A 9 -6.07 12.96 -21.97
N ASN A 10 -7.27 13.28 -21.48
CA ASN A 10 -7.96 14.56 -21.71
C ASN A 10 -7.56 15.66 -20.72
N GLY A 11 -6.57 15.42 -19.85
CA GLY A 11 -6.11 16.36 -18.82
C GLY A 11 -6.94 16.40 -17.53
N LEU A 12 -8.05 15.67 -17.46
CA LEU A 12 -8.84 15.57 -16.22
C LEU A 12 -8.02 14.88 -15.12
N GLN A 13 -8.07 15.43 -13.92
CA GLN A 13 -7.42 14.84 -12.75
C GLN A 13 -8.44 14.29 -11.76
N GLN A 14 -8.17 13.12 -11.23
CA GLN A 14 -8.97 12.52 -10.16
C GLN A 14 -8.09 11.89 -9.09
N LYS A 15 -8.54 11.97 -7.84
CA LYS A 15 -7.88 11.28 -6.71
C LYS A 15 -8.11 9.78 -6.76
N ALA A 16 -7.09 9.02 -6.36
CA ALA A 16 -7.22 7.58 -6.15
C ALA A 16 -8.37 7.28 -5.17
N GLY A 17 -9.19 6.29 -5.52
CA GLY A 17 -10.42 5.97 -4.80
C GLY A 17 -11.67 6.71 -5.31
N CYS A 18 -11.53 7.70 -6.21
CA CYS A 18 -12.65 8.47 -6.75
C CYS A 18 -12.91 8.24 -8.25
N ILE A 19 -12.31 7.22 -8.86
CA ILE A 19 -12.38 6.96 -10.31
C ILE A 19 -13.53 6.01 -10.66
N GLY A 20 -13.67 4.93 -9.91
CA GLY A 20 -14.76 3.94 -10.11
C GLY A 20 -16.06 4.32 -9.40
N ASP A 21 -17.03 3.43 -9.43
CA ASP A 21 -18.33 3.60 -8.78
C ASP A 21 -18.21 3.63 -7.26
N ILE A 22 -17.35 2.77 -6.71
CA ILE A 22 -17.04 2.70 -5.27
C ILE A 22 -15.52 2.59 -5.13
N GLY A 23 -14.89 3.56 -4.48
CA GLY A 23 -13.52 3.49 -4.05
C GLY A 23 -13.40 3.10 -2.59
N THR A 24 -12.32 2.40 -2.24
CA THR A 24 -12.05 1.99 -0.87
C THR A 24 -10.70 2.49 -0.40
N THR A 25 -10.59 2.83 0.88
CA THR A 25 -9.31 3.11 1.52
C THR A 25 -9.24 2.45 2.88
N SER A 26 -8.03 2.06 3.27
CA SER A 26 -7.75 1.52 4.60
C SER A 26 -7.13 2.60 5.47
N PHE A 27 -7.53 2.65 6.73
CA PHE A 27 -6.93 3.47 7.77
C PHE A 27 -6.15 2.63 8.80
N PHE A 28 -5.76 1.39 8.44
CA PHE A 28 -4.90 0.58 9.29
C PHE A 28 -3.67 1.40 9.76
N PRO A 29 -3.17 1.23 10.99
CA PRO A 29 -2.17 2.13 11.60
C PRO A 29 -0.93 2.42 10.75
N SER A 30 -0.46 1.47 9.95
CA SER A 30 0.71 1.64 9.09
C SER A 30 0.44 2.41 7.79
N LYS A 31 -0.84 2.73 7.46
CA LYS A 31 -1.17 3.44 6.23
C LYS A 31 -0.74 4.91 6.28
N ASN A 32 -0.56 5.53 5.11
CA ASN A 32 -0.19 6.95 4.99
C ASN A 32 -1.14 7.86 5.79
N LEU A 33 -2.44 7.53 5.78
CA LEU A 33 -3.44 8.08 6.69
C LEU A 33 -3.95 6.93 7.56
N GLY A 34 -3.26 6.64 8.65
CA GLY A 34 -3.60 5.56 9.59
C GLY A 34 -4.20 6.08 10.88
N CYS A 35 -5.25 5.42 11.38
CA CYS A 35 -5.74 5.59 12.74
C CYS A 35 -4.97 4.69 13.73
N TYR A 36 -5.41 4.60 14.98
CA TYR A 36 -4.76 3.79 16.03
C TYR A 36 -5.45 2.44 16.26
N GLY A 37 -6.11 1.93 15.24
CA GLY A 37 -6.80 0.65 15.19
C GLY A 37 -7.27 0.36 13.78
N ASP A 38 -8.21 -0.57 13.61
CA ASP A 38 -8.80 -0.84 12.31
C ASP A 38 -9.74 0.29 11.88
N GLY A 39 -9.71 0.60 10.60
CA GLY A 39 -10.56 1.61 10.00
C GLY A 39 -10.46 1.62 8.48
N GLY A 40 -11.44 2.23 7.86
CA GLY A 40 -11.49 2.43 6.41
C GLY A 40 -12.62 3.36 6.02
N ALA A 41 -12.66 3.72 4.74
CA ALA A 41 -13.76 4.49 4.17
C ALA A 41 -14.10 4.02 2.76
N LEU A 42 -15.35 4.28 2.38
CA LEU A 42 -15.85 4.12 1.03
C LEU A 42 -16.09 5.52 0.43
N PHE A 43 -15.63 5.71 -0.81
CA PHE A 43 -15.90 6.92 -1.61
C PHE A 43 -16.93 6.54 -2.66
N ILE A 44 -18.13 7.09 -2.58
CA ILE A 44 -19.26 6.73 -3.43
C ILE A 44 -19.92 8.02 -3.91
N ARG A 45 -20.07 8.20 -5.23
CA ARG A 45 -20.74 9.37 -5.81
C ARG A 45 -22.26 9.19 -5.90
N ASP A 46 -22.67 7.96 -6.22
CA ASP A 46 -24.09 7.64 -6.33
C ASP A 46 -24.74 7.62 -4.94
N HIS A 47 -25.80 8.41 -4.78
CA HIS A 47 -26.46 8.56 -3.48
C HIS A 47 -27.17 7.28 -3.01
N GLU A 48 -27.79 6.54 -3.94
CA GLU A 48 -28.49 5.30 -3.60
C GLU A 48 -27.51 4.21 -3.17
N LEU A 49 -26.39 4.07 -3.89
CA LEU A 49 -25.28 3.18 -3.49
C LEU A 49 -24.69 3.57 -2.15
N ALA A 50 -24.50 4.87 -1.88
CA ALA A 50 -23.98 5.36 -0.62
C ALA A 50 -24.92 5.05 0.56
N GLU A 51 -26.22 5.28 0.38
CA GLU A 51 -27.24 4.92 1.39
C GLU A 51 -27.26 3.41 1.64
N ARG A 52 -27.22 2.60 0.59
CA ARG A 52 -27.20 1.14 0.70
C ARG A 52 -25.94 0.63 1.41
N ALA A 53 -24.78 1.17 1.07
CA ALA A 53 -23.53 0.82 1.74
C ALA A 53 -23.57 1.19 3.24
N ARG A 54 -24.06 2.37 3.59
CA ARG A 54 -24.23 2.83 4.98
C ARG A 54 -25.19 1.93 5.76
N MET A 55 -26.31 1.55 5.13
CA MET A 55 -27.28 0.64 5.73
C MET A 55 -26.65 -0.73 6.02
N ILE A 56 -25.92 -1.31 5.07
CA ILE A 56 -25.23 -2.61 5.25
C ILE A 56 -24.21 -2.51 6.39
N ALA A 57 -23.38 -1.47 6.41
CA ALA A 57 -22.35 -1.25 7.43
C ALA A 57 -22.94 -1.00 8.83
N ASN A 58 -24.21 -0.67 8.92
CA ASN A 58 -24.95 -0.42 10.17
C ASN A 58 -26.04 -1.47 10.40
N HIS A 59 -25.67 -2.73 10.45
CA HIS A 59 -26.57 -3.87 10.76
C HIS A 59 -27.74 -4.06 9.78
N GLY A 60 -27.71 -3.51 8.57
CA GLY A 60 -28.81 -3.58 7.60
C GLY A 60 -29.98 -2.65 7.91
N GLN A 61 -29.82 -1.65 8.78
CA GLN A 61 -30.89 -0.75 9.21
C GLN A 61 -30.73 0.67 8.65
N LYS A 62 -31.83 1.21 8.11
CA LYS A 62 -31.95 2.64 7.74
C LYS A 62 -32.54 3.45 8.92
N ILE A 63 -33.47 2.87 9.61
CA ILE A 63 -34.09 3.41 10.84
C ILE A 63 -33.68 2.48 11.98
N LYS A 64 -33.37 3.04 13.15
CA LYS A 64 -32.94 2.28 14.32
C LYS A 64 -33.92 1.14 14.64
N TYR A 65 -33.39 -0.09 14.72
CA TYR A 65 -34.10 -1.35 14.94
C TYR A 65 -35.01 -1.83 13.79
N HIS A 66 -35.03 -1.14 12.64
CA HIS A 66 -35.70 -1.61 11.43
C HIS A 66 -34.70 -2.10 10.41
N HIS A 67 -34.51 -3.41 10.31
CA HIS A 67 -33.53 -4.06 9.44
C HIS A 67 -34.15 -4.40 8.10
N SER A 68 -33.79 -3.69 7.06
CA SER A 68 -34.33 -3.87 5.70
C SER A 68 -33.53 -4.88 4.88
N VAL A 69 -32.26 -5.12 5.23
CA VAL A 69 -31.35 -6.09 4.61
C VAL A 69 -30.47 -6.73 5.66
N VAL A 70 -29.81 -7.83 5.30
CA VAL A 70 -28.75 -8.40 6.13
C VAL A 70 -27.53 -7.47 6.06
N GLY A 71 -26.99 -7.10 7.20
CA GLY A 71 -25.84 -6.22 7.29
C GLY A 71 -24.84 -6.69 8.35
N CYS A 72 -23.82 -5.89 8.56
CA CYS A 72 -22.74 -6.14 9.53
C CYS A 72 -22.50 -4.90 10.41
N ASN A 73 -21.74 -5.05 11.46
CA ASN A 73 -21.16 -3.92 12.19
C ASN A 73 -19.83 -3.55 11.52
N SER A 74 -19.85 -2.52 10.68
CA SER A 74 -18.66 -1.99 10.01
C SER A 74 -18.65 -0.47 10.07
N ARG A 75 -18.63 0.04 11.29
CA ARG A 75 -18.61 1.47 11.60
C ARG A 75 -17.22 1.89 12.04
N LEU A 76 -16.79 3.09 11.67
CA LEU A 76 -15.59 3.69 12.22
C LEU A 76 -15.88 4.26 13.61
N ASP A 77 -15.09 3.88 14.60
CA ASP A 77 -15.19 4.44 15.94
C ASP A 77 -14.85 5.93 15.93
N THR A 78 -15.61 6.72 16.73
CA THR A 78 -15.41 8.17 16.80
C THR A 78 -14.03 8.57 17.29
N LEU A 79 -13.40 7.76 18.16
CA LEU A 79 -12.02 7.95 18.60
C LEU A 79 -11.06 7.86 17.40
N GLN A 80 -11.24 6.85 16.55
CA GLN A 80 -10.40 6.69 15.34
C GLN A 80 -10.65 7.83 14.33
N ALA A 81 -11.90 8.28 14.20
CA ALA A 81 -12.25 9.41 13.36
C ALA A 81 -11.59 10.71 13.84
N ALA A 82 -11.53 10.95 15.15
CA ALA A 82 -10.85 12.11 15.73
C ALA A 82 -9.33 12.10 15.46
N ILE A 83 -8.68 10.93 15.55
CA ILE A 83 -7.27 10.77 15.20
C ILE A 83 -7.04 11.08 13.72
N LEU A 84 -7.90 10.56 12.85
CA LEU A 84 -7.82 10.80 11.40
C LEU A 84 -8.03 12.27 11.05
N ASP A 85 -8.93 12.99 11.72
CA ASP A 85 -9.18 14.42 11.51
C ASP A 85 -7.92 15.26 11.79
N VAL A 86 -7.16 14.90 12.83
CA VAL A 86 -5.87 15.54 13.11
C VAL A 86 -4.86 15.24 12.02
N LYS A 87 -4.68 13.95 11.66
CA LYS A 87 -3.65 13.49 10.72
C LYS A 87 -3.93 13.88 9.27
N LEU A 88 -5.20 14.01 8.89
CA LEU A 88 -5.60 14.36 7.52
C LEU A 88 -5.03 15.72 7.08
N LYS A 89 -4.85 16.64 7.99
CA LYS A 89 -4.30 17.98 7.72
C LYS A 89 -2.84 17.92 7.24
N TYR A 90 -2.12 16.85 7.57
CA TYR A 90 -0.71 16.64 7.23
C TYR A 90 -0.51 15.63 6.09
N LEU A 91 -1.59 15.14 5.46
CA LEU A 91 -1.50 14.07 4.44
C LEU A 91 -0.60 14.44 3.25
N ASP A 92 -0.66 15.70 2.79
CA ASP A 92 0.15 16.17 1.68
C ASP A 92 1.63 16.31 2.07
N GLU A 93 1.92 16.73 3.30
CA GLU A 93 3.27 16.76 3.87
C GLU A 93 3.84 15.34 3.99
N TYR A 94 3.04 14.38 4.48
CA TYR A 94 3.43 12.97 4.55
C TYR A 94 3.74 12.40 3.16
N SER A 95 2.92 12.73 2.16
CA SER A 95 3.14 12.29 0.79
C SER A 95 4.42 12.89 0.20
N THR A 96 4.70 14.14 0.50
CA THR A 96 5.94 14.83 0.08
C THR A 96 7.17 14.20 0.71
N ALA A 97 7.18 13.99 2.03
CA ALA A 97 8.29 13.36 2.74
C ALA A 97 8.59 11.95 2.21
N ARG A 98 7.55 11.13 1.97
CA ARG A 98 7.71 9.79 1.38
C ARG A 98 8.24 9.83 -0.05
N ASN A 99 7.84 10.79 -0.86
CA ASN A 99 8.40 10.97 -2.21
C ASN A 99 9.88 11.37 -2.15
N GLN A 100 10.27 12.27 -1.27
CA GLN A 100 11.68 12.64 -1.06
C GLN A 100 12.52 11.42 -0.63
N ALA A 101 12.03 10.63 0.31
CA ALA A 101 12.68 9.40 0.73
C ALA A 101 12.80 8.39 -0.42
N ALA A 102 11.74 8.24 -1.24
CA ALA A 102 11.78 7.38 -2.42
C ALA A 102 12.79 7.85 -3.47
N GLU A 103 12.89 9.16 -3.72
CA GLU A 103 13.89 9.74 -4.62
C GLU A 103 15.32 9.51 -4.12
N HIS A 104 15.52 9.54 -2.82
CA HIS A 104 16.83 9.24 -2.23
C HIS A 104 17.23 7.78 -2.47
N TYR A 105 16.32 6.83 -2.25
CA TYR A 105 16.53 5.43 -2.60
C TYR A 105 16.76 5.24 -4.10
N ASP A 106 15.95 5.87 -4.97
CA ASP A 106 16.11 5.78 -6.42
C ASP A 106 17.55 6.17 -6.83
N LYS A 107 18.05 7.30 -6.32
CA LYS A 107 19.42 7.78 -6.59
C LYS A 107 20.48 6.85 -6.01
N GLY A 108 20.31 6.45 -4.77
CA GLY A 108 21.28 5.61 -4.07
C GLY A 108 21.40 4.20 -4.62
N LEU A 109 20.33 3.64 -5.15
CA LEU A 109 20.29 2.26 -5.64
C LEU A 109 20.34 2.14 -7.17
N ALA A 110 20.36 3.25 -7.92
CA ALA A 110 20.27 3.26 -9.39
C ALA A 110 21.36 2.42 -10.10
N THR A 111 22.51 2.26 -9.48
CA THR A 111 23.65 1.54 -10.08
C THR A 111 23.83 0.11 -9.56
N VAL A 112 23.01 -0.31 -8.62
CA VAL A 112 23.09 -1.66 -8.03
C VAL A 112 22.53 -2.67 -9.01
N LYS A 113 23.38 -3.57 -9.50
CA LYS A 113 22.97 -4.69 -10.36
C LYS A 113 22.30 -5.77 -9.51
N GLY A 114 21.26 -6.40 -10.05
CA GLY A 114 20.52 -7.46 -9.36
C GLY A 114 19.28 -6.97 -8.62
N ILE A 115 18.98 -5.65 -8.69
CA ILE A 115 17.70 -5.10 -8.22
C ILE A 115 17.04 -4.26 -9.31
N ILE A 116 15.70 -4.23 -9.28
CA ILE A 116 14.88 -3.40 -10.15
C ILE A 116 14.09 -2.45 -9.26
N LEU A 117 14.25 -1.15 -9.48
CA LEU A 117 13.58 -0.10 -8.72
C LEU A 117 12.13 0.12 -9.20
N PRO A 118 11.23 0.61 -8.33
CA PRO A 118 9.86 0.89 -8.71
C PRO A 118 9.79 1.99 -9.78
N GLN A 119 9.08 1.70 -10.87
CA GLN A 119 8.84 2.69 -11.92
C GLN A 119 7.65 3.59 -11.56
N ARG A 120 7.74 4.86 -11.91
CA ARG A 120 6.68 5.84 -11.71
C ARG A 120 5.92 6.05 -13.02
N ALA A 121 4.60 5.89 -12.99
CA ALA A 121 3.76 6.19 -14.13
C ALA A 121 3.73 7.70 -14.37
N ALA A 122 3.91 8.12 -15.63
CA ALA A 122 3.97 9.55 -16.00
C ALA A 122 2.65 10.31 -15.75
N ASN A 123 1.54 9.59 -15.72
CA ASN A 123 0.19 10.14 -15.60
C ASN A 123 -0.41 10.00 -14.18
N SER A 124 0.40 9.64 -13.19
CA SER A 124 -0.06 9.58 -11.81
C SER A 124 1.01 10.03 -10.82
N THR A 125 0.58 10.60 -9.71
CA THR A 125 1.46 10.79 -8.54
C THR A 125 1.52 9.50 -7.73
N HIS A 126 2.63 9.29 -7.04
CA HIS A 126 2.78 8.17 -6.11
C HIS A 126 2.89 8.68 -4.67
N VAL A 127 2.38 7.93 -3.71
CA VAL A 127 2.41 8.32 -2.29
C VAL A 127 3.29 7.41 -1.43
N PHE A 128 3.96 6.45 -2.04
CA PHE A 128 4.92 5.52 -1.42
C PHE A 128 4.52 5.05 -0.02
N HIS A 129 3.36 4.38 0.06
CA HIS A 129 3.04 3.63 1.28
C HIS A 129 4.16 2.65 1.61
N GLN A 130 4.74 2.05 0.59
CA GLN A 130 5.89 1.17 0.64
C GLN A 130 6.86 1.55 -0.49
N TYR A 131 8.15 1.32 -0.27
CA TYR A 131 9.17 1.37 -1.31
C TYR A 131 9.61 -0.07 -1.59
N THR A 132 9.07 -0.64 -2.66
CA THR A 132 9.25 -2.05 -3.00
C THR A 132 10.19 -2.18 -4.19
N ILE A 133 11.32 -2.85 -3.99
CA ILE A 133 12.26 -3.27 -5.03
C ILE A 133 11.95 -4.70 -5.46
N ARG A 134 12.44 -5.09 -6.65
CA ARG A 134 12.52 -6.49 -7.07
C ARG A 134 13.98 -6.93 -7.00
N VAL A 135 14.21 -8.09 -6.45
CA VAL A 135 15.54 -8.69 -6.31
C VAL A 135 15.63 -9.87 -7.25
N GLU A 136 16.55 -9.77 -8.21
CA GLU A 136 16.74 -10.78 -9.26
C GLU A 136 17.54 -11.99 -8.75
N ASN A 137 17.62 -13.03 -9.59
CA ASN A 137 18.46 -14.21 -9.38
C ASN A 137 18.19 -15.00 -8.09
N HIS A 138 16.94 -14.97 -7.60
CA HIS A 138 16.51 -15.67 -6.37
C HIS A 138 17.26 -15.22 -5.10
N LEU A 139 17.87 -14.04 -5.10
CA LEU A 139 18.64 -13.50 -3.97
C LEU A 139 17.78 -12.74 -2.94
N ARG A 140 16.45 -12.63 -3.15
CA ARG A 140 15.55 -11.89 -2.29
C ARG A 140 15.61 -12.30 -0.82
N ASP A 141 15.58 -13.60 -0.56
CA ASP A 141 15.57 -14.11 0.82
C ASP A 141 16.94 -13.98 1.48
N GLU A 142 18.02 -14.13 0.72
CA GLU A 142 19.39 -13.89 1.20
C GLU A 142 19.58 -12.40 1.54
N LEU A 143 19.16 -11.50 0.66
CA LEU A 143 19.21 -10.06 0.94
C LEU A 143 18.37 -9.71 2.19
N LYS A 144 17.17 -10.27 2.30
CA LYS A 144 16.31 -10.04 3.47
C LYS A 144 16.97 -10.47 4.77
N SER A 145 17.61 -11.64 4.77
CA SER A 145 18.33 -12.17 5.94
C SER A 145 19.53 -11.30 6.27
N PHE A 146 20.32 -10.93 5.26
CA PHE A 146 21.46 -10.03 5.42
C PHE A 146 21.06 -8.66 6.01
N LEU A 147 19.99 -8.07 5.52
CA LEU A 147 19.47 -6.80 6.06
C LEU A 147 19.03 -6.95 7.53
N ALA A 148 18.40 -8.06 7.88
CA ALA A 148 18.01 -8.35 9.27
C ALA A 148 19.22 -8.50 10.21
N GLU A 149 20.33 -9.11 9.75
CA GLU A 149 21.59 -9.19 10.49
C GLU A 149 22.25 -7.81 10.74
N HIS A 150 21.84 -6.80 9.97
CA HIS A 150 22.29 -5.40 10.10
C HIS A 150 21.22 -4.48 10.71
N ASP A 151 20.25 -5.06 11.44
CA ASP A 151 19.15 -4.34 12.10
C ASP A 151 18.26 -3.52 11.13
N ILE A 152 18.21 -3.91 9.84
CA ILE A 152 17.38 -3.26 8.83
C ILE A 152 16.11 -4.10 8.62
N PRO A 153 14.93 -3.65 9.11
CA PRO A 153 13.68 -4.37 8.88
C PRO A 153 13.26 -4.27 7.41
N SER A 154 12.90 -5.38 6.81
CA SER A 154 12.35 -5.45 5.45
C SER A 154 11.22 -6.46 5.38
N MET A 155 10.27 -6.23 4.47
CA MET A 155 9.05 -7.03 4.40
C MET A 155 8.73 -7.49 2.97
N ILE A 156 8.13 -8.68 2.87
CA ILE A 156 7.67 -9.23 1.59
C ILE A 156 6.16 -9.04 1.51
N TYR A 157 5.72 -8.26 0.54
CA TYR A 157 4.29 -7.99 0.29
C TYR A 157 3.93 -8.37 -1.14
N TYR A 158 3.49 -9.65 -1.43
CA TYR A 158 3.23 -10.74 -0.47
C TYR A 158 3.93 -12.01 -0.94
N PRO A 159 4.28 -12.96 -0.04
CA PRO A 159 5.09 -14.13 -0.39
C PRO A 159 4.33 -15.20 -1.19
N ILE A 160 3.00 -15.19 -1.15
CA ILE A 160 2.15 -16.13 -1.85
C ILE A 160 1.06 -15.36 -2.63
N PRO A 161 0.97 -15.51 -3.95
CA PRO A 161 -0.10 -14.91 -4.75
C PRO A 161 -1.49 -15.43 -4.31
N LEU A 162 -2.51 -14.58 -4.43
CA LEU A 162 -3.87 -14.93 -3.94
C LEU A 162 -4.40 -16.24 -4.52
N HIS A 163 -4.16 -16.51 -5.81
CA HIS A 163 -4.66 -17.73 -6.48
C HIS A 163 -3.99 -19.02 -5.98
N LEU A 164 -2.81 -18.91 -5.33
CA LEU A 164 -2.10 -20.04 -4.71
C LEU A 164 -2.37 -20.17 -3.21
N GLN A 165 -3.15 -19.26 -2.62
CA GLN A 165 -3.56 -19.38 -1.22
C GLN A 165 -4.55 -20.54 -1.06
N GLU A 166 -4.46 -21.29 0.03
CA GLU A 166 -5.31 -22.44 0.32
C GLU A 166 -6.81 -22.12 0.21
N ALA A 167 -7.21 -20.93 0.66
CA ALA A 167 -8.59 -20.45 0.59
C ALA A 167 -9.16 -20.38 -0.84
N TYR A 168 -8.29 -20.26 -1.86
CA TYR A 168 -8.67 -20.11 -3.27
C TYR A 168 -8.31 -21.33 -4.13
N ALA A 169 -7.58 -22.31 -3.61
CA ALA A 169 -7.08 -23.49 -4.34
C ALA A 169 -8.18 -24.29 -5.04
N LYS A 170 -9.42 -24.30 -4.50
CA LYS A 170 -10.57 -25.04 -5.04
C LYS A 170 -11.14 -24.45 -6.35
N LYS A 171 -10.68 -23.30 -6.81
CA LYS A 171 -11.20 -22.63 -8.02
C LYS A 171 -10.43 -22.96 -9.30
N GLY A 172 -9.59 -24.00 -9.28
CA GLY A 172 -8.91 -24.52 -10.48
C GLY A 172 -7.80 -23.63 -11.05
N GLN A 173 -7.29 -22.70 -10.28
CA GLN A 173 -6.18 -21.82 -10.65
C GLN A 173 -4.94 -22.26 -9.87
N GLY A 174 -4.11 -23.10 -10.47
CA GLY A 174 -2.85 -23.57 -9.90
C GLY A 174 -1.65 -22.72 -10.33
N GLN A 175 -0.47 -23.20 -9.94
CA GLN A 175 0.80 -22.61 -10.36
C GLN A 175 0.90 -22.52 -11.90
N GLY A 176 1.47 -21.41 -12.39
CA GLY A 176 1.59 -21.10 -13.83
C GLY A 176 0.36 -20.35 -14.40
N THR A 177 -0.71 -20.18 -13.62
CA THR A 177 -1.91 -19.47 -14.10
C THR A 177 -1.67 -17.96 -14.20
N PHE A 178 -0.93 -17.38 -13.26
CA PHE A 178 -0.59 -15.96 -13.26
C PHE A 178 0.93 -15.77 -13.08
N PRO A 179 1.72 -16.06 -14.12
CA PRO A 179 3.17 -16.14 -14.02
C PRO A 179 3.84 -14.85 -13.53
N VAL A 180 3.29 -13.69 -13.90
CA VAL A 180 3.81 -12.40 -13.42
C VAL A 180 3.59 -12.22 -11.92
N ALA A 181 2.42 -12.57 -11.40
CA ALA A 181 2.16 -12.49 -9.97
C ALA A 181 3.00 -13.48 -9.16
N GLU A 182 3.20 -14.68 -9.71
CA GLU A 182 4.05 -15.73 -9.13
C GLU A 182 5.52 -15.28 -9.08
N GLN A 183 6.05 -14.77 -10.18
CA GLN A 183 7.41 -14.23 -10.24
C GLN A 183 7.58 -13.06 -9.25
N LEU A 184 6.66 -12.10 -9.22
CA LEU A 184 6.76 -10.96 -8.31
C LEU A 184 6.75 -11.38 -6.85
N SER A 185 5.98 -12.41 -6.47
CA SER A 185 5.97 -12.91 -5.09
C SER A 185 7.32 -13.49 -4.63
N GLU A 186 8.14 -13.95 -5.56
CA GLU A 186 9.50 -14.45 -5.30
C GLU A 186 10.55 -13.33 -5.25
N GLU A 187 10.30 -12.21 -5.95
CA GLU A 187 11.29 -11.15 -6.15
C GLU A 187 11.09 -9.91 -5.26
N VAL A 188 9.86 -9.61 -4.84
CA VAL A 188 9.57 -8.33 -4.16
C VAL A 188 10.12 -8.28 -2.74
N LEU A 189 10.71 -7.12 -2.39
CA LEU A 189 11.16 -6.79 -1.04
C LEU A 189 10.90 -5.31 -0.78
N SER A 190 10.19 -4.99 0.29
CA SER A 190 9.90 -3.62 0.69
C SER A 190 10.90 -3.15 1.73
N LEU A 191 11.58 -2.04 1.43
CA LEU A 191 12.53 -1.37 2.30
C LEU A 191 11.82 -0.47 3.32
N PRO A 192 12.47 -0.08 4.43
CA PRO A 192 11.91 0.85 5.39
C PRO A 192 11.46 2.15 4.72
N MET A 193 10.25 2.61 5.04
CA MET A 193 9.66 3.81 4.45
C MET A 193 8.66 4.44 5.42
N HIS A 194 8.99 5.64 5.93
CA HIS A 194 8.10 6.46 6.76
C HIS A 194 8.37 7.97 6.55
N THR A 195 7.54 8.80 7.14
CA THR A 195 7.58 10.26 6.93
C THR A 195 8.73 10.98 7.63
N GLU A 196 9.30 10.36 8.65
CA GLU A 196 10.35 10.93 9.51
C GLU A 196 11.69 10.23 9.30
N MET A 197 11.87 9.64 8.12
CA MET A 197 13.07 8.90 7.77
C MET A 197 14.25 9.85 7.60
N LYS A 198 15.31 9.64 8.36
CA LYS A 198 16.53 10.47 8.29
C LYS A 198 17.39 10.04 7.11
N VAL A 199 18.13 11.00 6.57
CA VAL A 199 19.04 10.74 5.45
C VAL A 199 20.13 9.72 5.85
N GLU A 200 20.64 9.81 7.06
CA GLU A 200 21.66 8.89 7.58
C GLU A 200 21.17 7.45 7.68
N GLU A 201 19.90 7.25 8.06
CA GLU A 201 19.26 5.94 8.10
C GLU A 201 19.13 5.36 6.69
N GLN A 202 18.72 6.17 5.71
CA GLN A 202 18.62 5.76 4.32
C GLN A 202 19.99 5.44 3.70
N GLU A 203 21.00 6.29 3.95
CA GLU A 203 22.38 6.03 3.48
C GLU A 203 22.92 4.70 4.04
N TYR A 204 22.68 4.41 5.31
CA TYR A 204 23.05 3.14 5.91
C TYR A 204 22.39 1.96 5.18
N ILE A 205 21.07 2.04 4.93
CA ILE A 205 20.33 0.98 4.21
C ILE A 205 20.89 0.80 2.78
N ILE A 206 21.14 1.91 2.07
CA ILE A 206 21.69 1.91 0.72
C ILE A 206 23.08 1.25 0.71
N GLU A 207 23.93 1.60 1.67
CA GLU A 207 25.29 1.04 1.79
C GLU A 207 25.26 -0.46 2.05
N GLN A 208 24.39 -0.94 2.95
CA GLN A 208 24.24 -2.37 3.21
C GLN A 208 23.76 -3.13 1.96
N ILE A 209 22.81 -2.60 1.20
CA ILE A 209 22.37 -3.20 -0.05
C ILE A 209 23.51 -3.26 -1.07
N ARG A 210 24.27 -2.17 -1.24
CA ARG A 210 25.44 -2.14 -2.13
C ARG A 210 26.49 -3.16 -1.70
N THR A 211 26.76 -3.27 -0.40
CA THR A 211 27.71 -4.23 0.16
C THR A 211 27.30 -5.66 -0.15
N PHE A 212 26.00 -5.98 -0.02
CA PHE A 212 25.48 -7.31 -0.37
C PHE A 212 25.75 -7.69 -1.83
N PHE A 213 25.50 -6.80 -2.77
CA PHE A 213 25.65 -7.09 -4.21
C PHE A 213 27.09 -6.94 -4.75
N ASN A 214 28.01 -6.39 -3.98
CA ASN A 214 29.45 -6.28 -4.34
C ASN A 214 30.32 -7.38 -3.73
N ARG A 215 29.73 -8.41 -3.11
CA ARG A 215 30.43 -9.57 -2.54
C ARG A 215 30.99 -10.51 -3.58
#